data_d99f76e08c68085cd94731f4c93ebd32
#
_entry.id   d99f76e08c68085cd94731f4c93ebd32
#
_cell.length_a   1.000
_cell.length_b   1.000
_cell.length_c   1.000
_cell.angle_alpha   90.00
_cell.angle_beta   90.00
_cell.angle_gamma   90.00
#
_symmetry.space_group_name_H-M   'P 1'
#
loop_
_entity.id
_entity.type
_entity.pdbx_description
1 polymer ?
#
loop_
_entity_poly.entity_id
_entity_poly.type
_entity_poly.pdbx_seq_one_letter_code
_entity_poly.pdbx_strand_id
1 'polypeptide(L)'
;MNKFFAILITTLLFNCNSTAQKKSKEKETQKTFEVTKTEAEWKSQLTEKEYYVLRKAGTERSFTSPLNKNYDEGTYVCKACDTPLFKSEHKFDSGTGWPSFDKEIKGNVAYSTDRDLGYTRTEEHCATCGGHLGHVFNDGPKNTTGKRHCINGVSLKFIPKK
;
A
#
# COMPACT_ATOMS: atom_id res chain seq x y z
N MET A 1 -8.64 -3.12 88.76
CA MET A 1 -9.82 -3.16 87.91
C MET A 1 -9.34 -2.76 86.51
N ASN A 2 -8.83 -3.76 85.73
CA ASN A 2 -8.29 -3.45 84.38
C ASN A 2 -9.28 -4.10 83.36
N LYS A 3 -9.90 -3.23 82.56
CA LYS A 3 -10.76 -3.65 81.46
C LYS A 3 -9.89 -3.78 80.20
N PHE A 4 -9.66 -5.00 79.77
CA PHE A 4 -9.06 -5.25 78.45
C PHE A 4 -10.12 -5.05 77.37
N PHE A 5 -9.86 -4.13 76.44
CA PHE A 5 -10.66 -3.91 75.27
C PHE A 5 -10.04 -4.72 74.12
N ALA A 6 -10.73 -5.81 73.71
CA ALA A 6 -10.30 -6.59 72.58
C ALA A 6 -10.77 -5.92 71.29
N ILE A 7 -9.84 -5.42 70.50
CA ILE A 7 -10.11 -4.89 69.15
C ILE A 7 -10.10 -6.05 68.15
N LEU A 8 -11.29 -6.36 67.63
CA LEU A 8 -11.48 -7.36 66.55
C LEU A 8 -11.15 -6.71 65.22
N ILE A 9 -9.98 -7.02 64.61
CA ILE A 9 -9.58 -6.58 63.29
C ILE A 9 -10.19 -7.53 62.28
N THR A 10 -11.26 -7.07 61.60
CA THR A 10 -11.85 -7.76 60.46
C THR A 10 -11.04 -7.42 59.18
N THR A 11 -10.23 -8.36 58.70
CA THR A 11 -9.53 -8.24 57.45
C THR A 11 -10.50 -8.51 56.30
N LEU A 12 -10.91 -7.46 55.61
CA LEU A 12 -11.62 -7.56 54.30
C LEU A 12 -10.63 -7.99 53.23
N LEU A 13 -10.74 -9.26 52.81
CA LEU A 13 -10.06 -9.76 51.63
C LEU A 13 -10.76 -9.19 50.37
N PHE A 14 -10.21 -8.16 49.77
CA PHE A 14 -10.61 -7.74 48.45
C PHE A 14 -10.12 -8.77 47.43
N ASN A 15 -11.06 -9.59 46.96
CA ASN A 15 -10.83 -10.53 45.86
C ASN A 15 -10.84 -9.72 44.55
N CYS A 16 -9.65 -9.26 44.08
CA CYS A 16 -9.50 -8.69 42.75
C CYS A 16 -9.66 -9.79 41.71
N ASN A 17 -10.88 -9.95 41.21
CA ASN A 17 -11.17 -10.74 40.02
C ASN A 17 -10.57 -9.99 38.81
N SER A 18 -9.32 -10.29 38.46
CA SER A 18 -8.69 -9.87 37.21
C SER A 18 -9.38 -10.58 36.05
N THR A 19 -10.41 -9.97 35.49
CA THR A 19 -10.95 -10.37 34.19
C THR A 19 -9.89 -10.01 33.13
N ALA A 20 -9.06 -11.01 32.80
CA ALA A 20 -8.18 -10.94 31.64
C ALA A 20 -9.05 -10.74 30.39
N GLN A 21 -9.13 -9.52 29.91
CA GLN A 21 -9.70 -9.20 28.60
C GLN A 21 -8.90 -9.96 27.54
N LYS A 22 -9.45 -11.09 27.11
CA LYS A 22 -9.00 -11.81 25.92
C LYS A 22 -9.21 -10.88 24.73
N LYS A 23 -8.17 -10.11 24.37
CA LYS A 23 -8.10 -9.37 23.11
C LYS A 23 -8.30 -10.43 22.02
N SER A 24 -9.50 -10.49 21.46
CA SER A 24 -9.75 -11.22 20.23
C SER A 24 -8.80 -10.61 19.17
N LYS A 25 -7.76 -11.35 18.81
CA LYS A 25 -7.03 -11.08 17.57
C LYS A 25 -8.06 -11.27 16.46
N GLU A 26 -8.61 -10.16 15.97
CA GLU A 26 -9.23 -10.14 14.65
C GLU A 26 -8.20 -10.74 13.72
N LYS A 27 -8.57 -11.88 13.15
CA LYS A 27 -7.79 -12.56 12.14
C LYS A 27 -7.93 -11.69 10.90
N GLU A 28 -7.01 -10.71 10.76
CA GLU A 28 -6.81 -9.98 9.53
C GLU A 28 -6.67 -11.04 8.44
N THR A 29 -7.67 -11.14 7.57
CA THR A 29 -7.65 -12.07 6.43
C THR A 29 -6.51 -11.60 5.56
N GLN A 30 -5.35 -12.23 5.72
CA GLN A 30 -4.15 -11.94 4.95
C GLN A 30 -4.52 -12.19 3.48
N LYS A 31 -4.71 -11.11 2.73
CA LYS A 31 -5.04 -11.15 1.30
C LYS A 31 -3.90 -11.87 0.60
N THR A 32 -4.11 -13.14 0.23
CA THR A 32 -3.11 -13.92 -0.49
C THR A 32 -3.09 -13.44 -1.94
N PHE A 33 -1.93 -12.97 -2.39
CA PHE A 33 -1.70 -12.61 -3.78
C PHE A 33 -1.39 -13.87 -4.59
N GLU A 34 -1.74 -13.87 -5.87
CA GLU A 34 -1.47 -14.98 -6.79
C GLU A 34 0.04 -15.24 -6.93
N VAL A 35 0.83 -14.17 -7.04
CA VAL A 35 2.29 -14.23 -7.06
C VAL A 35 2.83 -13.86 -5.69
N THR A 36 3.30 -14.88 -4.96
CA THR A 36 3.90 -14.72 -3.64
C THR A 36 5.34 -15.27 -3.67
N LYS A 37 6.28 -14.48 -3.15
CA LYS A 37 7.70 -14.84 -3.01
C LYS A 37 8.20 -14.45 -1.64
N THR A 38 9.24 -15.11 -1.18
CA THR A 38 9.98 -14.72 0.02
C THR A 38 10.68 -13.37 -0.16
N GLU A 39 11.04 -12.73 0.93
CA GLU A 39 11.79 -11.47 0.89
C GLU A 39 13.14 -11.62 0.16
N ALA A 40 13.81 -12.76 0.32
CA ALA A 40 15.07 -13.06 -0.34
C ALA A 40 14.89 -13.20 -1.88
N GLU A 41 13.84 -13.87 -2.33
CA GLU A 41 13.53 -14.01 -3.75
C GLU A 41 13.18 -12.67 -4.39
N TRP A 42 12.40 -11.81 -3.70
CA TRP A 42 12.14 -10.46 -4.19
C TRP A 42 13.42 -9.63 -4.31
N LYS A 43 14.32 -9.69 -3.32
CA LYS A 43 15.61 -8.98 -3.35
C LYS A 43 16.54 -9.49 -4.45
N SER A 44 16.48 -10.78 -4.80
CA SER A 44 17.28 -11.33 -5.90
C SER A 44 16.78 -10.93 -7.29
N GLN A 45 15.46 -10.67 -7.41
CA GLN A 45 14.82 -10.32 -8.68
C GLN A 45 14.83 -8.81 -8.96
N LEU A 46 14.71 -7.99 -7.93
CA LEU A 46 14.54 -6.55 -8.01
C LEU A 46 15.86 -5.84 -7.64
N THR A 47 16.13 -4.72 -8.29
CA THR A 47 17.17 -3.81 -7.82
C THR A 47 16.78 -3.24 -6.45
N GLU A 48 17.75 -2.69 -5.71
CA GLU A 48 17.51 -2.10 -4.39
C GLU A 48 16.39 -1.04 -4.43
N LYS A 49 16.39 -0.17 -5.46
CA LYS A 49 15.38 0.87 -5.64
C LYS A 49 13.99 0.28 -5.95
N GLU A 50 13.91 -0.70 -6.83
CA GLU A 50 12.66 -1.40 -7.15
C GLU A 50 12.10 -2.14 -5.93
N TYR A 51 12.96 -2.82 -5.18
CA TYR A 51 12.58 -3.48 -3.94
C TYR A 51 12.07 -2.48 -2.89
N TYR A 52 12.78 -1.36 -2.70
CA TYR A 52 12.36 -0.30 -1.78
C TYR A 52 10.97 0.24 -2.11
N VAL A 53 10.69 0.51 -3.39
CA VAL A 53 9.38 1.04 -3.78
C VAL A 53 8.31 -0.05 -3.76
N LEU A 54 8.52 -1.17 -4.45
CA LEU A 54 7.51 -2.21 -4.62
C LEU A 54 7.19 -3.00 -3.35
N ARG A 55 8.17 -3.19 -2.44
CA ARG A 55 8.02 -4.08 -1.28
C ARG A 55 8.08 -3.38 0.08
N LYS A 56 8.52 -2.12 0.12
CA LYS A 56 8.59 -1.31 1.34
C LYS A 56 7.74 -0.03 1.23
N ALA A 57 6.84 0.04 0.23
CA ALA A 57 5.98 1.18 -0.05
C ALA A 57 6.73 2.53 -0.14
N GLY A 58 7.98 2.49 -0.65
CA GLY A 58 8.78 3.69 -0.85
C GLY A 58 8.26 4.53 -2.00
N THR A 59 8.76 5.76 -2.10
CA THR A 59 8.46 6.69 -3.20
C THR A 59 9.76 7.07 -3.89
N GLU A 60 9.79 7.00 -5.24
CA GLU A 60 10.90 7.54 -6.01
C GLU A 60 10.86 9.08 -6.03
N ARG A 61 12.02 9.71 -6.23
CA ARG A 61 12.08 11.17 -6.42
C ARG A 61 11.32 11.58 -7.68
N SER A 62 10.52 12.64 -7.60
CA SER A 62 9.81 13.23 -8.76
C SER A 62 10.78 13.60 -9.88
N PHE A 63 10.32 13.53 -11.13
CA PHE A 63 11.04 13.85 -12.36
C PHE A 63 12.27 12.98 -12.66
N THR A 64 12.45 11.82 -11.96
CA THR A 64 13.60 10.93 -12.18
C THR A 64 13.30 9.74 -13.08
N SER A 65 12.03 9.37 -13.23
CA SER A 65 11.66 8.23 -14.08
C SER A 65 11.63 8.61 -15.55
N PRO A 66 12.28 7.86 -16.46
CA PRO A 66 12.14 8.03 -17.89
C PRO A 66 10.70 7.80 -18.38
N LEU A 67 9.91 7.00 -17.64
CA LEU A 67 8.51 6.73 -17.98
C LEU A 67 7.59 7.93 -17.71
N ASN A 68 8.03 8.96 -16.98
CA ASN A 68 7.24 10.18 -16.77
C ASN A 68 6.87 10.86 -18.08
N LYS A 69 7.81 10.96 -19.02
CA LYS A 69 7.63 11.58 -20.33
C LYS A 69 7.55 10.58 -21.50
N ASN A 70 7.32 9.30 -21.22
CA ASN A 70 7.07 8.31 -22.27
C ASN A 70 5.60 8.34 -22.70
N TYR A 71 5.34 8.66 -23.98
CA TYR A 71 4.01 8.70 -24.60
C TYR A 71 3.89 7.74 -25.79
N ASP A 72 4.82 6.80 -25.95
CA ASP A 72 4.75 5.77 -26.97
C ASP A 72 3.53 4.88 -26.77
N GLU A 73 2.98 4.34 -27.85
CA GLU A 73 1.87 3.38 -27.78
C GLU A 73 2.33 2.04 -27.15
N GLY A 74 1.61 1.60 -26.13
CA GLY A 74 1.94 0.35 -25.45
C GLY A 74 1.21 0.15 -24.13
N THR A 75 1.75 -0.75 -23.31
CA THR A 75 1.18 -1.13 -22.01
C THR A 75 2.23 -0.98 -20.91
N TYR A 76 1.84 -0.36 -19.80
CA TYR A 76 2.63 -0.30 -18.59
C TYR A 76 2.27 -1.49 -17.71
N VAL A 77 3.26 -2.33 -17.41
CA VAL A 77 3.11 -3.56 -16.63
C VAL A 77 3.83 -3.44 -15.28
N CYS A 78 3.42 -4.25 -14.31
CA CYS A 78 4.09 -4.33 -13.02
C CYS A 78 5.53 -4.80 -13.18
N LYS A 79 6.48 -4.06 -12.62
CA LYS A 79 7.92 -4.41 -12.69
C LYS A 79 8.25 -5.74 -12.02
N ALA A 80 7.47 -6.13 -11.01
CA ALA A 80 7.72 -7.33 -10.21
C ALA A 80 7.14 -8.62 -10.81
N CYS A 81 6.02 -8.55 -11.57
CA CYS A 81 5.29 -9.74 -12.03
C CYS A 81 4.69 -9.63 -13.44
N ASP A 82 5.03 -8.58 -14.18
CA ASP A 82 4.58 -8.32 -15.57
C ASP A 82 3.04 -8.22 -15.75
N THR A 83 2.25 -8.11 -14.68
CA THR A 83 0.81 -7.88 -14.78
C THR A 83 0.54 -6.56 -15.50
N PRO A 84 -0.29 -6.52 -16.58
CA PRO A 84 -0.68 -5.28 -17.23
C PRO A 84 -1.47 -4.37 -16.30
N LEU A 85 -1.04 -3.11 -16.13
CA LEU A 85 -1.64 -2.18 -15.16
C LEU A 85 -2.34 -1.00 -15.83
N PHE A 86 -1.68 -0.39 -16.80
CA PHE A 86 -2.19 0.80 -17.48
C PHE A 86 -1.89 0.73 -18.99
N LYS A 87 -2.78 1.31 -19.81
CA LYS A 87 -2.53 1.51 -21.22
C LYS A 87 -2.00 2.91 -21.51
N SER A 88 -1.17 3.07 -22.53
CA SER A 88 -0.62 4.36 -22.94
C SER A 88 -1.68 5.41 -23.29
N GLU A 89 -2.82 4.98 -23.83
CA GLU A 89 -3.96 5.84 -24.20
C GLU A 89 -4.58 6.56 -22.98
N HIS A 90 -4.33 6.06 -21.77
CA HIS A 90 -4.78 6.62 -20.49
C HIS A 90 -3.72 7.47 -19.79
N LYS A 91 -2.53 7.62 -20.39
CA LYS A 91 -1.46 8.39 -19.80
C LYS A 91 -1.60 9.88 -20.10
N PHE A 92 -1.35 10.73 -19.11
CA PHE A 92 -1.33 12.17 -19.27
C PHE A 92 -0.21 12.83 -18.47
N ASP A 93 0.14 14.07 -18.79
CA ASP A 93 1.08 14.88 -18.00
C ASP A 93 0.33 15.59 -16.87
N SER A 94 0.54 15.14 -15.64
CA SER A 94 -0.04 15.77 -14.45
C SER A 94 0.79 16.93 -13.91
N GLY A 95 2.00 17.15 -14.43
CA GLY A 95 2.96 18.12 -13.90
C GLY A 95 3.62 17.73 -12.58
N THR A 96 3.23 16.59 -11.97
CA THR A 96 3.72 16.18 -10.63
C THR A 96 5.10 15.51 -10.66
N GLY A 97 5.57 15.08 -11.84
CA GLY A 97 6.88 14.45 -12.03
C GLY A 97 6.88 12.93 -11.88
N TRP A 98 5.71 12.32 -11.76
CA TRP A 98 5.49 10.86 -11.81
C TRP A 98 4.61 10.47 -12.99
N PRO A 99 4.78 9.27 -13.58
CA PRO A 99 3.85 8.72 -14.55
C PRO A 99 2.42 8.78 -14.02
N SER A 100 1.50 9.42 -14.77
CA SER A 100 0.12 9.61 -14.36
C SER A 100 -0.84 9.08 -15.39
N PHE A 101 -1.90 8.41 -14.93
CA PHE A 101 -2.94 7.80 -15.77
C PHE A 101 -4.32 8.19 -15.25
N ASP A 102 -5.30 8.30 -16.14
CA ASP A 102 -6.68 8.58 -15.77
C ASP A 102 -7.51 7.31 -15.55
N LYS A 103 -6.99 6.15 -15.98
CA LYS A 103 -7.69 4.87 -15.86
C LYS A 103 -6.72 3.69 -15.82
N GLU A 104 -6.98 2.76 -14.91
CA GLU A 104 -6.29 1.48 -14.80
C GLU A 104 -6.92 0.40 -15.69
N ILE A 105 -6.19 -0.70 -15.92
CA ILE A 105 -6.77 -1.94 -16.43
C ILE A 105 -7.54 -2.60 -15.30
N LYS A 106 -8.86 -2.64 -15.44
CA LYS A 106 -9.79 -3.09 -14.41
C LYS A 106 -9.42 -4.48 -13.86
N GLY A 107 -9.33 -4.56 -12.53
CA GLY A 107 -9.04 -5.79 -11.80
C GLY A 107 -7.55 -6.05 -11.56
N ASN A 108 -6.64 -5.31 -12.24
CA ASN A 108 -5.20 -5.51 -12.12
C ASN A 108 -4.53 -4.57 -11.12
N VAL A 109 -5.24 -3.52 -10.70
CA VAL A 109 -4.84 -2.61 -9.61
C VAL A 109 -5.79 -2.81 -8.44
N ALA A 110 -5.25 -2.95 -7.25
CA ALA A 110 -5.99 -3.06 -6.00
C ALA A 110 -5.66 -1.85 -5.10
N TYR A 111 -6.54 -1.58 -4.15
CA TYR A 111 -6.52 -0.37 -3.34
C TYR A 111 -6.48 -0.69 -1.86
N SER A 112 -5.79 0.14 -1.10
CA SER A 112 -5.77 0.14 0.36
C SER A 112 -5.79 1.56 0.92
N THR A 113 -6.04 1.68 2.21
CA THR A 113 -5.97 2.96 2.90
C THR A 113 -4.58 3.17 3.46
N ASP A 114 -3.96 4.30 3.12
CA ASP A 114 -2.68 4.75 3.66
C ASP A 114 -2.87 5.98 4.58
N ARG A 115 -2.18 6.01 5.72
CA ARG A 115 -2.19 7.09 6.71
C ARG A 115 -0.79 7.51 7.17
N ASP A 116 0.26 7.07 6.50
CA ASP A 116 1.65 7.25 6.94
C ASP A 116 2.09 8.72 7.01
N LEU A 117 1.47 9.60 6.21
CA LEU A 117 1.78 11.04 6.21
C LEU A 117 0.86 11.88 7.13
N GLY A 118 0.09 11.25 8.03
CA GLY A 118 -0.83 11.94 8.93
C GLY A 118 -2.17 12.36 8.30
N TYR A 119 -2.40 12.07 7.03
CA TYR A 119 -3.69 12.20 6.36
C TYR A 119 -4.02 10.95 5.54
N THR A 120 -5.30 10.74 5.25
CA THR A 120 -5.75 9.54 4.54
C THR A 120 -5.54 9.67 3.03
N ARG A 121 -4.86 8.68 2.44
CA ARG A 121 -4.70 8.52 0.99
C ARG A 121 -5.23 7.15 0.56
N THR A 122 -5.51 7.00 -0.73
CA THR A 122 -5.78 5.70 -1.33
C THR A 122 -4.52 5.21 -2.02
N GLU A 123 -3.89 4.21 -1.41
CA GLU A 123 -2.74 3.51 -1.99
C GLU A 123 -3.18 2.61 -3.13
N GLU A 124 -2.32 2.47 -4.13
CA GLU A 124 -2.45 1.54 -5.24
C GLU A 124 -1.35 0.50 -5.21
N HIS A 125 -1.73 -0.76 -5.38
CA HIS A 125 -0.79 -1.87 -5.50
C HIS A 125 -1.23 -2.86 -6.59
N CYS A 126 -0.29 -3.62 -7.13
CA CYS A 126 -0.58 -4.66 -8.11
C CYS A 126 -1.50 -5.72 -7.48
N ALA A 127 -2.63 -6.02 -8.13
CA ALA A 127 -3.58 -7.00 -7.62
C ALA A 127 -3.01 -8.43 -7.60
N THR A 128 -2.04 -8.73 -8.48
CA THR A 128 -1.43 -10.05 -8.63
C THR A 128 -0.34 -10.34 -7.61
N CYS A 129 0.54 -9.36 -7.30
CA CYS A 129 1.71 -9.60 -6.43
C CYS A 129 1.77 -8.71 -5.18
N GLY A 130 0.83 -7.76 -5.03
CA GLY A 130 0.81 -6.81 -3.91
C GLY A 130 1.92 -5.76 -3.94
N GLY A 131 2.66 -5.63 -5.05
CA GLY A 131 3.70 -4.62 -5.18
C GLY A 131 3.14 -3.21 -5.16
N HIS A 132 3.67 -2.33 -4.29
CA HIS A 132 3.26 -0.93 -4.21
C HIS A 132 3.51 -0.21 -5.54
N LEU A 133 2.51 0.52 -6.01
CA LEU A 133 2.57 1.27 -7.27
C LEU A 133 2.63 2.78 -7.02
N GLY A 134 1.80 3.29 -6.15
CA GLY A 134 1.62 4.71 -5.89
C GLY A 134 0.29 5.00 -5.20
N HIS A 135 -0.35 6.11 -5.57
CA HIS A 135 -1.61 6.55 -4.98
C HIS A 135 -2.55 7.11 -6.04
N VAL A 136 -3.85 6.97 -5.81
CA VAL A 136 -4.88 7.57 -6.66
C VAL A 136 -5.49 8.80 -5.98
N PHE A 137 -5.70 9.84 -6.79
CA PHE A 137 -6.29 11.13 -6.40
C PHE A 137 -7.52 11.45 -7.25
N ASN A 138 -8.35 12.41 -6.80
CA ASN A 138 -9.57 12.84 -7.50
C ASN A 138 -9.36 14.18 -8.23
N ASP A 139 -8.15 14.47 -8.64
CA ASP A 139 -7.74 15.69 -9.32
C ASP A 139 -7.24 15.43 -10.76
N GLY A 140 -7.66 14.32 -11.34
CA GLY A 140 -7.38 13.97 -12.72
C GLY A 140 -8.28 14.70 -13.74
N PRO A 141 -8.14 14.36 -15.04
CA PRO A 141 -8.89 15.02 -16.12
C PRO A 141 -10.40 14.81 -15.97
N LYS A 142 -11.15 15.91 -15.83
CA LYS A 142 -12.60 15.90 -15.58
C LYS A 142 -13.42 15.39 -16.76
N ASN A 143 -12.88 15.43 -17.96
CA ASN A 143 -13.51 14.94 -19.18
C ASN A 143 -13.35 13.42 -19.38
N THR A 144 -12.65 12.74 -18.47
CA THR A 144 -12.50 11.28 -18.43
C THR A 144 -13.01 10.75 -17.09
N THR A 145 -12.18 10.10 -16.29
CA THR A 145 -12.60 9.52 -15.00
C THR A 145 -12.54 10.49 -13.82
N GLY A 146 -11.87 11.64 -13.97
CA GLY A 146 -11.54 12.55 -12.87
C GLY A 146 -10.48 11.99 -11.91
N LYS A 147 -9.92 10.80 -12.20
CA LYS A 147 -8.88 10.16 -11.40
C LYS A 147 -7.49 10.49 -11.93
N ARG A 148 -6.55 10.58 -11.00
CA ARG A 148 -5.12 10.62 -11.29
C ARG A 148 -4.45 9.49 -10.52
N HIS A 149 -4.12 8.41 -11.24
CA HIS A 149 -3.26 7.34 -10.77
C HIS A 149 -1.82 7.84 -10.86
N CYS A 150 -1.22 8.22 -9.72
CA CYS A 150 0.13 8.77 -9.62
C CYS A 150 1.10 7.65 -9.25
N ILE A 151 1.83 7.14 -10.23
CA ILE A 151 2.54 5.87 -10.13
C ILE A 151 4.05 6.09 -10.13
N ASN A 152 4.76 5.40 -9.21
CA ASN A 152 6.21 5.34 -9.25
C ASN A 152 6.66 4.67 -10.55
N GLY A 153 7.42 5.36 -11.38
CA GLY A 153 7.87 4.79 -12.65
C GLY A 153 8.79 3.58 -12.46
N VAL A 154 9.51 3.53 -11.33
CA VAL A 154 10.33 2.36 -10.96
C VAL A 154 9.50 1.10 -10.67
N SER A 155 8.20 1.25 -10.36
CA SER A 155 7.26 0.12 -10.20
C SER A 155 6.71 -0.40 -11.52
N LEU A 156 7.03 0.26 -12.63
CA LEU A 156 6.53 -0.03 -13.96
C LEU A 156 7.63 -0.53 -14.91
N LYS A 157 7.19 -1.29 -15.90
CA LYS A 157 7.92 -1.62 -17.11
C LYS A 157 7.03 -1.28 -18.31
N PHE A 158 7.56 -0.65 -19.33
CA PHE A 158 6.82 -0.33 -20.53
C PHE A 158 7.04 -1.41 -21.59
N ILE A 159 5.95 -1.89 -22.18
CA ILE A 159 5.93 -2.84 -23.31
C ILE A 159 5.35 -2.11 -24.51
N PRO A 160 6.16 -1.78 -25.54
CA PRO A 160 5.68 -1.15 -26.75
C PRO A 160 4.63 -2.00 -27.47
N LYS A 161 3.66 -1.34 -28.11
CA LYS A 161 2.76 -1.99 -29.05
C LYS A 161 3.57 -2.41 -30.28
N LYS A 162 3.42 -3.67 -30.68
CA LYS A 162 4.03 -4.17 -31.94
C LYS A 162 3.22 -3.74 -33.14
#